data_e70b989056b7f21cb41a121663e7a583
#
_entry.id   e70b989056b7f21cb41a121663e7a583
#
_cell.length_a   1.000
_cell.length_b   1.000
_cell.length_c   1.000
_cell.angle_alpha   90.00
_cell.angle_beta   90.00
_cell.angle_gamma   90.00
#
_symmetry.space_group_name_H-M   'P 1'
#
loop_
_entity.id
_entity.type
_entity.pdbx_description
1 polymer ?
#
loop_
_entity_poly.entity_id
_entity_poly.type
_entity_poly.pdbx_seq_one_letter_code
_entity_poly.pdbx_strand_id
1 'polypeptide(L)'
;MNKELEFLKENINKNDIVVVACSGGPDSMCLLSLVNELKNELNLKIIVAHVNHKLRIESEEEKEMVENYSKENNLIFELLEITKYSNNKFSEEDARKRRYEFFNKLMKKYNANVLLTAHHGDDLIETIQMRLTRGSNLSGYIGIKMINENNNYKILRPLLSTTKENILKYLNDKNIPYRIDKTNEELKHTRNKYRHYI
;
A
#
# COMPACT_ATOMS: atom_id res chain seq x y z
N MET A 1 12.22 12.09 0.55
CA MET A 1 11.95 10.78 -0.15
C MET A 1 13.17 10.23 -0.94
N ASN A 2 14.40 10.80 -0.78
CA ASN A 2 15.57 10.32 -1.52
C ASN A 2 15.97 8.88 -1.15
N LYS A 3 15.91 8.54 0.14
CA LYS A 3 16.23 7.18 0.63
C LYS A 3 15.27 6.11 0.08
N GLU A 4 13.99 6.45 -0.02
CA GLU A 4 12.95 5.57 -0.57
C GLU A 4 13.14 5.35 -2.07
N LEU A 5 13.53 6.41 -2.80
CA LEU A 5 13.88 6.31 -4.24
C LEU A 5 15.14 5.48 -4.46
N GLU A 6 16.19 5.67 -3.66
CA GLU A 6 17.41 4.85 -3.70
C GLU A 6 17.09 3.37 -3.44
N PHE A 7 16.31 3.09 -2.38
CA PHE A 7 15.86 1.73 -2.07
C PHE A 7 15.08 1.10 -3.24
N LEU A 8 14.20 1.86 -3.90
CA LEU A 8 13.46 1.37 -5.07
C LEU A 8 14.43 1.06 -6.23
N LYS A 9 15.40 1.94 -6.52
CA LYS A 9 16.40 1.73 -7.58
C LYS A 9 17.30 0.51 -7.34
N GLU A 10 17.62 0.21 -6.08
CA GLU A 10 18.41 -0.97 -5.72
C GLU A 10 17.65 -2.29 -5.85
N ASN A 11 16.31 -2.25 -5.74
CA ASN A 11 15.47 -3.45 -5.62
C ASN A 11 14.55 -3.72 -6.82
N ILE A 12 14.43 -2.77 -7.75
CA ILE A 12 13.66 -2.88 -9.00
C ILE A 12 14.63 -2.81 -10.17
N ASN A 13 14.53 -3.77 -11.08
CA ASN A 13 15.39 -3.82 -12.25
C ASN A 13 14.77 -3.05 -13.42
N LYS A 14 15.62 -2.69 -14.38
CA LYS A 14 15.16 -2.11 -15.64
C LYS A 14 14.26 -3.11 -16.38
N ASN A 15 13.15 -2.59 -16.94
CA ASN A 15 12.09 -3.33 -17.62
C ASN A 15 11.23 -4.23 -16.72
N ASP A 16 11.32 -4.09 -15.40
CA ASP A 16 10.44 -4.82 -14.48
C ASP A 16 8.98 -4.41 -14.67
N ILE A 17 8.11 -5.38 -14.41
CA ILE A 17 6.66 -5.17 -14.32
C ILE A 17 6.32 -5.15 -12.83
N VAL A 18 5.80 -4.02 -12.36
CA VAL A 18 5.53 -3.79 -10.94
C VAL A 18 4.03 -3.60 -10.68
N VAL A 19 3.54 -4.22 -9.62
CA VAL A 19 2.18 -4.02 -9.12
C VAL A 19 2.25 -3.12 -7.89
N VAL A 20 1.55 -1.99 -7.90
CA VAL A 20 1.48 -1.05 -6.77
C VAL A 20 0.10 -1.14 -6.14
N ALA A 21 0.03 -1.60 -4.89
CA ALA A 21 -1.21 -1.60 -4.13
C ALA A 21 -1.57 -0.17 -3.73
N CYS A 22 -2.67 0.36 -4.27
CA CYS A 22 -3.07 1.76 -4.07
C CYS A 22 -4.52 1.85 -3.59
N SER A 23 -4.72 2.33 -2.35
CA SER A 23 -6.05 2.54 -1.77
C SER A 23 -6.61 3.94 -2.01
N GLY A 24 -5.79 4.89 -2.50
CA GLY A 24 -6.15 6.30 -2.60
C GLY A 24 -5.82 7.13 -1.36
N GLY A 25 -5.41 6.47 -0.27
CA GLY A 25 -4.90 7.15 0.92
C GLY A 25 -3.48 7.72 0.72
N PRO A 26 -3.04 8.65 1.61
CA PRO A 26 -1.79 9.37 1.41
C PRO A 26 -0.56 8.46 1.25
N ASP A 27 -0.47 7.38 2.04
CA ASP A 27 0.68 6.47 1.98
C ASP A 27 0.78 5.78 0.62
N SER A 28 -0.34 5.30 0.11
CA SER A 28 -0.41 4.60 -1.17
C SER A 28 -0.22 5.53 -2.37
N MET A 29 -0.69 6.78 -2.29
CA MET A 29 -0.47 7.77 -3.34
C MET A 29 0.98 8.28 -3.34
N CYS A 30 1.60 8.42 -2.17
CA CYS A 30 3.03 8.69 -2.05
C CYS A 30 3.86 7.59 -2.70
N LEU A 31 3.59 6.32 -2.36
CA LEU A 31 4.28 5.18 -2.97
C LEU A 31 4.11 5.16 -4.49
N LEU A 32 2.88 5.33 -4.98
CA LEU A 32 2.58 5.35 -6.41
C LEU A 32 3.35 6.45 -7.15
N SER A 33 3.41 7.65 -6.56
CA SER A 33 4.16 8.76 -7.12
C SER A 33 5.67 8.47 -7.19
N LEU A 34 6.28 7.93 -6.11
CA LEU A 34 7.69 7.57 -6.10
C LEU A 34 8.04 6.54 -7.18
N VAL A 35 7.20 5.52 -7.35
CA VAL A 35 7.39 4.51 -8.40
C VAL A 35 7.23 5.12 -9.79
N ASN A 36 6.27 6.04 -9.96
CA ASN A 36 6.05 6.75 -11.21
C ASN A 36 7.24 7.66 -11.59
N GLU A 37 7.94 8.27 -10.64
CA GLU A 37 9.17 9.04 -10.90
C GLU A 37 10.25 8.17 -11.58
N LEU A 38 10.30 6.88 -11.22
CA LEU A 38 11.27 5.94 -11.77
C LEU A 38 10.83 5.27 -13.09
N LYS A 39 9.58 5.48 -13.51
CA LYS A 39 8.96 4.81 -14.66
C LYS A 39 9.82 4.90 -15.92
N ASN A 40 10.24 6.11 -16.28
CA ASN A 40 11.00 6.32 -17.53
C ASN A 40 12.47 5.91 -17.38
N GLU A 41 13.09 6.17 -16.21
CA GLU A 41 14.48 5.83 -15.95
C GLU A 41 14.70 4.30 -16.01
N LEU A 42 13.80 3.55 -15.38
CA LEU A 42 13.89 2.08 -15.33
C LEU A 42 13.03 1.38 -16.40
N ASN A 43 12.35 2.13 -17.27
CA ASN A 43 11.42 1.59 -18.28
C ASN A 43 10.40 0.62 -17.64
N LEU A 44 9.71 1.06 -16.57
CA LEU A 44 8.79 0.22 -15.81
C LEU A 44 7.42 0.12 -16.48
N LYS A 45 6.83 -1.07 -16.43
CA LYS A 45 5.40 -1.26 -16.61
C LYS A 45 4.71 -1.29 -15.27
N ILE A 46 3.93 -0.24 -14.93
CA ILE A 46 3.30 -0.06 -13.63
C ILE A 46 1.83 -0.43 -13.71
N ILE A 47 1.42 -1.37 -12.85
CA ILE A 47 0.03 -1.78 -12.66
C ILE A 47 -0.43 -1.26 -11.29
N VAL A 48 -1.42 -0.38 -11.29
CA VAL A 48 -2.05 0.18 -10.09
C VAL A 48 -3.19 -0.75 -9.67
N ALA A 49 -3.04 -1.42 -8.54
CA ALA A 49 -4.01 -2.35 -8.00
C ALA A 49 -4.87 -1.67 -6.93
N HIS A 50 -6.08 -1.26 -7.29
CA HIS A 50 -7.05 -0.65 -6.38
C HIS A 50 -8.10 -1.64 -5.93
N VAL A 51 -8.41 -1.66 -4.62
CA VAL A 51 -9.49 -2.47 -4.04
C VAL A 51 -10.54 -1.56 -3.44
N ASN A 52 -11.72 -1.51 -4.06
CA ASN A 52 -12.88 -0.80 -3.56
C ASN A 52 -13.76 -1.76 -2.73
N HIS A 53 -13.83 -1.51 -1.42
CA HIS A 53 -14.61 -2.33 -0.50
C HIS A 53 -16.10 -1.98 -0.49
N LYS A 54 -16.52 -0.91 -1.17
CA LYS A 54 -17.92 -0.42 -1.28
C LYS A 54 -18.64 -0.30 0.07
N LEU A 55 -17.87 0.03 1.12
CA LEU A 55 -18.43 0.20 2.47
C LEU A 55 -18.96 1.62 2.70
N ARG A 56 -18.55 2.57 1.88
CA ARG A 56 -18.82 4.00 2.03
C ARG A 56 -19.02 4.65 0.66
N ILE A 57 -19.72 5.79 0.63
CA ILE A 57 -19.91 6.57 -0.61
C ILE A 57 -18.57 7.13 -1.08
N GLU A 58 -17.72 7.59 -0.17
CA GLU A 58 -16.39 8.14 -0.44
C GLU A 58 -15.45 7.15 -1.14
N SER A 59 -15.72 5.85 -1.06
CA SER A 59 -14.90 4.84 -1.74
C SER A 59 -14.98 4.92 -3.27
N GLU A 60 -16.07 5.48 -3.83
CA GLU A 60 -16.16 5.77 -5.27
C GLU A 60 -15.29 6.97 -5.66
N GLU A 61 -15.23 8.02 -4.82
CA GLU A 61 -14.36 9.16 -5.05
C GLU A 61 -12.87 8.76 -4.97
N GLU A 62 -12.53 7.86 -4.03
CA GLU A 62 -11.17 7.30 -3.92
C GLU A 62 -10.79 6.54 -5.20
N LYS A 63 -11.68 5.68 -5.69
CA LYS A 63 -11.50 4.93 -6.94
C LYS A 63 -11.29 5.86 -8.13
N GLU A 64 -12.19 6.83 -8.32
CA GLU A 64 -12.13 7.79 -9.42
C GLU A 64 -10.82 8.60 -9.40
N MET A 65 -10.39 9.05 -8.22
CA MET A 65 -9.13 9.78 -8.05
C MET A 65 -7.93 8.92 -8.47
N VAL A 66 -7.85 7.67 -8.01
CA VAL A 66 -6.74 6.76 -8.36
C VAL A 66 -6.77 6.40 -9.84
N GLU A 67 -7.95 6.18 -10.42
CA GLU A 67 -8.14 5.91 -11.85
C GLU A 67 -7.68 7.09 -12.71
N ASN A 68 -8.11 8.32 -12.36
CA ASN A 68 -7.72 9.53 -13.07
C ASN A 68 -6.19 9.76 -12.99
N TYR A 69 -5.61 9.65 -11.79
CA TYR A 69 -4.16 9.73 -11.63
C TYR A 69 -3.43 8.70 -12.50
N SER A 70 -3.96 7.48 -12.57
CA SER A 70 -3.39 6.43 -13.40
C SER A 70 -3.45 6.76 -14.88
N LYS A 71 -4.58 7.29 -15.38
CA LYS A 71 -4.75 7.72 -16.77
C LYS A 71 -3.80 8.86 -17.14
N GLU A 72 -3.73 9.91 -16.31
CA GLU A 72 -2.86 11.07 -16.54
C GLU A 72 -1.38 10.70 -16.63
N ASN A 73 -0.97 9.67 -15.89
CA ASN A 73 0.41 9.17 -15.86
C ASN A 73 0.66 7.97 -16.78
N ASN A 74 -0.30 7.58 -17.64
CA ASN A 74 -0.21 6.41 -18.51
C ASN A 74 0.17 5.13 -17.77
N LEU A 75 -0.52 4.86 -16.64
CA LEU A 75 -0.39 3.65 -15.82
C LEU A 75 -1.57 2.70 -16.11
N ILE A 76 -1.38 1.41 -15.89
CA ILE A 76 -2.45 0.43 -16.02
C ILE A 76 -3.24 0.40 -14.71
N PHE A 77 -4.52 0.70 -14.75
CA PHE A 77 -5.41 0.63 -13.60
C PHE A 77 -6.18 -0.69 -13.57
N GLU A 78 -6.11 -1.40 -12.44
CA GLU A 78 -6.84 -2.65 -12.18
C GLU A 78 -7.66 -2.51 -10.91
N LEU A 79 -8.94 -2.86 -11.00
CA LEU A 79 -9.92 -2.70 -9.95
C LEU A 79 -10.45 -4.04 -9.44
N LEU A 80 -10.50 -4.20 -8.13
CA LEU A 80 -11.32 -5.21 -7.46
C LEU A 80 -12.43 -4.50 -6.68
N GLU A 81 -13.68 -4.78 -7.02
CA GLU A 81 -14.84 -4.36 -6.21
C GLU A 81 -15.30 -5.51 -5.31
N ILE A 82 -15.42 -5.24 -4.01
CA ILE A 82 -15.93 -6.21 -3.03
C ILE A 82 -17.32 -5.76 -2.59
N THR A 83 -18.34 -6.37 -3.15
CA THR A 83 -19.77 -6.02 -2.88
C THR A 83 -20.37 -6.84 -1.75
N LYS A 84 -19.80 -8.00 -1.42
CA LYS A 84 -20.30 -8.87 -0.35
C LYS A 84 -19.13 -9.53 0.38
N TYR A 85 -19.19 -9.52 1.70
CA TYR A 85 -18.28 -10.25 2.58
C TYR A 85 -18.89 -11.58 3.03
N SER A 86 -18.01 -12.50 3.47
CA SER A 86 -18.43 -13.75 4.08
C SER A 86 -19.37 -13.45 5.26
N ASN A 87 -20.49 -14.13 5.34
CA ASN A 87 -21.54 -13.91 6.36
C ASN A 87 -22.19 -12.49 6.35
N ASN A 88 -22.12 -11.76 5.25
CA ASN A 88 -22.66 -10.39 5.10
C ASN A 88 -22.12 -9.39 6.15
N LYS A 89 -20.94 -9.66 6.76
CA LYS A 89 -20.28 -8.77 7.70
C LYS A 89 -18.86 -8.49 7.21
N PHE A 90 -18.46 -7.22 7.30
CA PHE A 90 -17.06 -6.84 7.07
C PHE A 90 -16.15 -7.54 8.07
N SER A 91 -15.08 -8.13 7.57
CA SER A 91 -13.99 -8.70 8.36
C SER A 91 -12.66 -8.25 7.76
N GLU A 92 -11.79 -7.69 8.59
CA GLU A 92 -10.44 -7.29 8.14
C GLU A 92 -9.65 -8.47 7.58
N GLU A 93 -9.83 -9.66 8.15
CA GLU A 93 -9.16 -10.87 7.70
C GLU A 93 -9.64 -11.28 6.30
N ASP A 94 -10.98 -11.33 6.06
CA ASP A 94 -11.54 -11.64 4.75
C ASP A 94 -11.15 -10.58 3.71
N ALA A 95 -11.21 -9.29 4.08
CA ALA A 95 -10.77 -8.19 3.24
C ALA A 95 -9.29 -8.31 2.86
N ARG A 96 -8.43 -8.65 3.83
CA ARG A 96 -7.01 -8.90 3.61
C ARG A 96 -6.77 -10.10 2.70
N LYS A 97 -7.46 -11.21 2.92
CA LYS A 97 -7.36 -12.42 2.10
C LYS A 97 -7.68 -12.11 0.64
N ARG A 98 -8.85 -11.51 0.37
CA ARG A 98 -9.30 -11.13 -0.99
C ARG A 98 -8.35 -10.17 -1.68
N ARG A 99 -7.80 -9.21 -0.95
CA ARG A 99 -6.82 -8.26 -1.46
C ARG A 99 -5.55 -8.97 -1.94
N TYR A 100 -5.01 -9.91 -1.14
CA TYR A 100 -3.82 -10.66 -1.54
C TYR A 100 -4.11 -11.66 -2.66
N GLU A 101 -5.29 -12.27 -2.71
CA GLU A 101 -5.74 -13.09 -3.83
C GLU A 101 -5.79 -12.26 -5.13
N PHE A 102 -6.31 -11.04 -5.06
CA PHE A 102 -6.31 -10.12 -6.20
C PHE A 102 -4.89 -9.75 -6.64
N PHE A 103 -4.03 -9.38 -5.71
CA PHE A 103 -2.63 -9.09 -6.04
C PHE A 103 -1.95 -10.29 -6.70
N ASN A 104 -2.10 -11.49 -6.16
CA ASN A 104 -1.56 -12.71 -6.75
C ASN A 104 -2.08 -12.96 -8.18
N LYS A 105 -3.37 -12.67 -8.43
CA LYS A 105 -3.97 -12.76 -9.76
C LYS A 105 -3.32 -11.77 -10.73
N LEU A 106 -3.08 -10.53 -10.30
CA LEU A 106 -2.42 -9.52 -11.11
C LEU A 106 -0.95 -9.87 -11.38
N MET A 107 -0.22 -10.34 -10.35
CA MET A 107 1.17 -10.79 -10.50
C MET A 107 1.29 -11.87 -11.59
N LYS A 108 0.38 -12.83 -11.61
CA LYS A 108 0.31 -13.87 -12.66
C LYS A 108 -0.13 -13.32 -14.02
N LYS A 109 -1.20 -12.49 -14.05
CA LYS A 109 -1.76 -11.91 -15.29
C LYS A 109 -0.73 -11.13 -16.08
N TYR A 110 0.09 -10.36 -15.40
CA TYR A 110 1.08 -9.48 -16.00
C TYR A 110 2.50 -10.06 -16.00
N ASN A 111 2.71 -11.24 -15.43
CA ASN A 111 4.05 -11.81 -15.16
C ASN A 111 4.93 -10.81 -14.42
N ALA A 112 4.36 -10.17 -13.38
CA ALA A 112 5.02 -9.11 -12.63
C ALA A 112 6.05 -9.66 -11.64
N ASN A 113 7.13 -8.92 -11.43
CA ASN A 113 8.28 -9.32 -10.61
C ASN A 113 8.15 -8.80 -9.16
N VAL A 114 7.51 -7.63 -9.01
CA VAL A 114 7.51 -6.89 -7.75
C VAL A 114 6.09 -6.43 -7.39
N LEU A 115 5.70 -6.69 -6.14
CA LEU A 115 4.52 -6.11 -5.49
C LEU A 115 4.98 -5.03 -4.50
N LEU A 116 4.44 -3.83 -4.62
CA LEU A 116 4.74 -2.72 -3.73
C LEU A 116 3.54 -2.42 -2.82
N THR A 117 3.80 -2.27 -1.52
CA THR A 117 2.79 -1.92 -0.53
C THR A 117 3.26 -0.77 0.36
N ALA A 118 2.34 0.12 0.73
CA ALA A 118 2.62 1.41 1.36
C ALA A 118 2.61 1.36 2.90
N HIS A 119 3.16 0.31 3.51
CA HIS A 119 3.39 0.32 4.95
C HIS A 119 4.52 1.29 5.29
N HIS A 120 4.34 2.12 6.32
CA HIS A 120 5.30 3.13 6.75
C HIS A 120 5.83 2.88 8.18
N GLY A 121 6.74 3.73 8.66
CA GLY A 121 7.42 3.54 9.95
C GLY A 121 6.47 3.42 11.13
N ASP A 122 5.40 4.22 11.16
CA ASP A 122 4.44 4.17 12.27
C ASP A 122 3.67 2.84 12.28
N ASP A 123 3.35 2.23 11.11
CA ASP A 123 2.77 0.88 11.04
C ASP A 123 3.70 -0.19 11.64
N LEU A 124 5.02 0.00 11.47
CA LEU A 124 6.01 -0.89 12.06
C LEU A 124 6.01 -0.80 13.57
N ILE A 125 6.00 0.43 14.12
CA ILE A 125 5.94 0.69 15.58
C ILE A 125 4.65 0.10 16.16
N GLU A 126 3.49 0.37 15.56
CA GLU A 126 2.20 -0.20 15.96
C GLU A 126 2.27 -1.74 16.00
N THR A 127 2.82 -2.35 14.95
CA THR A 127 2.92 -3.82 14.85
C THR A 127 3.81 -4.39 15.95
N ILE A 128 4.93 -3.75 16.26
CA ILE A 128 5.84 -4.17 17.34
C ILE A 128 5.14 -4.07 18.68
N GLN A 129 4.47 -2.95 18.97
CA GLN A 129 3.73 -2.75 20.24
C GLN A 129 2.61 -3.77 20.42
N MET A 130 1.81 -4.01 19.36
CA MET A 130 0.75 -5.04 19.41
C MET A 130 1.31 -6.45 19.68
N ARG A 131 2.50 -6.77 19.18
CA ARG A 131 3.14 -8.06 19.41
C ARG A 131 3.76 -8.17 20.80
N LEU A 132 4.34 -7.08 21.31
CA LEU A 132 4.83 -7.00 22.69
C LEU A 132 3.70 -7.27 23.69
N THR A 133 2.57 -6.61 23.52
CA THR A 133 1.41 -6.77 24.43
C THR A 133 0.77 -8.16 24.37
N ARG A 134 0.95 -8.89 23.25
CA ARG A 134 0.45 -10.28 23.07
C ARG A 134 1.44 -11.34 23.52
N GLY A 135 2.64 -10.98 23.99
CA GLY A 135 3.66 -11.92 24.43
C GLY A 135 4.28 -12.75 23.32
N SER A 136 4.54 -12.14 22.15
CA SER A 136 5.19 -12.82 21.02
C SER A 136 6.61 -13.26 21.36
N ASN A 137 7.11 -14.28 20.64
CA ASN A 137 8.52 -14.70 20.68
C ASN A 137 9.43 -13.72 19.89
N LEU A 138 10.76 -13.89 20.01
CA LEU A 138 11.77 -13.02 19.36
C LEU A 138 11.55 -12.85 17.86
N SER A 139 11.17 -13.90 17.13
CA SER A 139 10.87 -13.81 15.69
C SER A 139 9.63 -12.96 15.39
N GLY A 140 8.70 -12.87 16.35
CA GLY A 140 7.53 -11.98 16.27
C GLY A 140 7.89 -10.50 16.36
N TYR A 141 9.00 -10.13 17.04
CA TYR A 141 9.41 -8.73 17.20
C TYR A 141 10.06 -8.12 15.95
N ILE A 142 10.46 -8.91 14.95
CA ILE A 142 11.02 -8.39 13.70
C ILE A 142 10.04 -7.44 12.97
N GLY A 143 8.76 -7.52 13.30
CA GLY A 143 7.74 -6.61 12.74
C GLY A 143 7.48 -6.86 11.25
N ILE A 144 7.33 -5.77 10.51
CA ILE A 144 7.12 -5.76 9.06
C ILE A 144 8.49 -5.60 8.39
N LYS A 145 8.85 -6.52 7.48
CA LYS A 145 10.13 -6.43 6.74
C LYS A 145 9.99 -5.52 5.52
N MET A 146 11.05 -4.75 5.21
CA MET A 146 11.11 -3.93 3.99
C MET A 146 11.04 -4.79 2.72
N ILE A 147 11.72 -5.93 2.72
CA ILE A 147 11.73 -6.90 1.63
C ILE A 147 11.19 -8.22 2.14
N ASN A 148 10.27 -8.80 1.39
CA ASN A 148 9.80 -10.15 1.61
C ASN A 148 9.77 -10.87 0.27
N GLU A 149 10.56 -11.92 0.15
CA GLU A 149 10.63 -12.74 -1.06
C GLU A 149 9.82 -14.00 -0.87
N ASN A 150 9.02 -14.33 -1.85
CA ASN A 150 8.42 -15.64 -2.02
C ASN A 150 8.91 -16.26 -3.34
N ASN A 151 8.58 -17.52 -3.59
CA ASN A 151 9.09 -18.24 -4.76
C ASN A 151 8.70 -17.61 -6.12
N ASN A 152 7.79 -16.63 -6.15
CA ASN A 152 7.22 -16.11 -7.38
C ASN A 152 7.49 -14.64 -7.62
N TYR A 153 7.64 -13.83 -6.57
CA TYR A 153 7.86 -12.37 -6.67
C TYR A 153 8.36 -11.77 -5.36
N LYS A 154 8.91 -10.55 -5.43
CA LYS A 154 9.30 -9.77 -4.25
C LYS A 154 8.15 -8.87 -3.79
N ILE A 155 8.03 -8.70 -2.48
CA ILE A 155 7.16 -7.67 -1.88
C ILE A 155 8.08 -6.61 -1.28
N LEU A 156 7.96 -5.37 -1.76
CA LEU A 156 8.75 -4.23 -1.28
C LEU A 156 7.88 -3.25 -0.50
N ARG A 157 8.45 -2.68 0.58
CA ARG A 157 7.81 -1.67 1.45
C ARG A 157 8.77 -0.51 1.67
N PRO A 158 8.99 0.33 0.67
CA PRO A 158 10.00 1.38 0.73
C PRO A 158 9.70 2.45 1.78
N LEU A 159 8.43 2.65 2.14
CA LEU A 159 8.03 3.68 3.11
C LEU A 159 8.24 3.29 4.58
N LEU A 160 8.71 2.07 4.88
CA LEU A 160 9.00 1.64 6.26
C LEU A 160 10.11 2.47 6.94
N SER A 161 10.92 3.18 6.19
CA SER A 161 11.96 4.08 6.70
C SER A 161 11.50 5.52 6.91
N THR A 162 10.23 5.83 6.59
CA THR A 162 9.72 7.20 6.67
C THR A 162 8.50 7.33 7.58
N THR A 163 8.22 8.56 8.03
CA THR A 163 7.08 8.90 8.90
C THR A 163 5.88 9.38 8.09
N LYS A 164 4.70 9.36 8.71
CA LYS A 164 3.47 9.93 8.14
C LYS A 164 3.61 11.41 7.79
N GLU A 165 4.29 12.16 8.64
CA GLU A 165 4.54 13.59 8.42
C GLU A 165 5.33 13.84 7.13
N ASN A 166 6.41 13.08 6.91
CA ASN A 166 7.22 13.19 5.70
C ASN A 166 6.44 12.80 4.43
N ILE A 167 5.55 11.81 4.53
CA ILE A 167 4.65 11.41 3.45
C ILE A 167 3.73 12.56 3.07
N LEU A 168 3.05 13.16 4.06
CA LEU A 168 2.12 14.27 3.82
C LEU A 168 2.84 15.49 3.24
N LYS A 169 4.01 15.83 3.78
CA LYS A 169 4.86 16.91 3.25
C LYS A 169 5.19 16.67 1.78
N TYR A 170 5.67 15.49 1.42
CA TYR A 170 6.00 15.15 0.03
C TYR A 170 4.80 15.29 -0.91
N LEU A 171 3.63 14.80 -0.50
CA LEU A 171 2.41 14.88 -1.31
C LEU A 171 1.99 16.34 -1.55
N ASN A 172 2.07 17.17 -0.50
CA ASN A 172 1.75 18.60 -0.58
C ASN A 172 2.74 19.35 -1.48
N ASP A 173 4.05 19.10 -1.31
CA ASP A 173 5.11 19.72 -2.12
C ASP A 173 4.98 19.39 -3.61
N LYS A 174 4.49 18.19 -3.93
CA LYS A 174 4.29 17.71 -5.31
C LYS A 174 2.86 17.90 -5.84
N ASN A 175 1.94 18.46 -5.04
CA ASN A 175 0.51 18.59 -5.37
C ASN A 175 -0.15 17.26 -5.80
N ILE A 176 0.20 16.15 -5.14
CA ILE A 176 -0.35 14.84 -5.44
C ILE A 176 -1.66 14.66 -4.69
N PRO A 177 -2.77 14.30 -5.38
CA PRO A 177 -4.07 14.12 -4.74
C PRO A 177 -4.07 12.88 -3.84
N TYR A 178 -4.78 12.96 -2.72
CA TYR A 178 -5.06 11.83 -1.82
C TYR A 178 -6.36 12.08 -1.05
N ARG A 179 -6.94 11.00 -0.50
CA ARG A 179 -8.11 11.08 0.38
C ARG A 179 -7.74 10.57 1.78
N ILE A 180 -8.29 11.24 2.80
CA ILE A 180 -8.12 10.80 4.19
C ILE A 180 -9.37 10.03 4.59
N ASP A 181 -9.19 8.78 4.99
CA ASP A 181 -10.26 7.97 5.55
C ASP A 181 -10.56 8.40 7.00
N LYS A 182 -11.69 9.07 7.19
CA LYS A 182 -12.15 9.55 8.51
C LYS A 182 -12.40 8.41 9.52
N THR A 183 -12.65 7.18 9.03
CA THR A 183 -12.85 6.02 9.92
C THR A 183 -11.55 5.55 10.60
N ASN A 184 -10.39 6.00 10.13
CA ASN A 184 -9.12 5.77 10.80
C ASN A 184 -9.01 6.44 12.18
N GLU A 185 -9.88 7.41 12.48
CA GLU A 185 -9.96 8.09 13.78
C GLU A 185 -10.89 7.36 14.78
N GLU A 186 -11.68 6.38 14.33
CA GLU A 186 -12.57 5.64 15.20
C GLU A 186 -11.79 4.65 16.10
N LEU A 187 -11.87 4.83 17.43
CA LEU A 187 -11.23 3.97 18.45
C LEU A 187 -11.76 2.52 18.53
N LYS A 188 -12.66 2.11 17.62
CA LYS A 188 -13.25 0.77 17.61
C LYS A 188 -12.24 -0.35 17.27
N HIS A 189 -11.19 -0.03 16.54
CA HIS A 189 -10.17 -0.99 16.16
C HIS A 189 -8.98 -0.94 17.12
N THR A 190 -8.48 -2.08 17.54
CA THR A 190 -7.32 -2.21 18.45
C THR A 190 -6.11 -1.41 17.96
N ARG A 191 -5.90 -1.35 16.64
CA ARG A 191 -4.83 -0.57 15.99
C ARG A 191 -4.98 0.94 16.22
N ASN A 192 -6.19 1.49 16.10
CA ASN A 192 -6.45 2.91 16.28
C ASN A 192 -6.23 3.35 17.75
N LYS A 193 -6.43 2.44 18.72
CA LYS A 193 -6.09 2.71 20.12
C LYS A 193 -4.59 2.93 20.33
N TYR A 194 -3.74 2.12 19.67
CA TYR A 194 -2.29 2.29 19.78
C TYR A 194 -1.80 3.58 19.12
N ARG A 195 -2.39 4.01 18.00
CA ARG A 195 -2.07 5.30 17.33
C ARG A 195 -2.30 6.52 18.22
N HIS A 196 -3.25 6.46 19.12
CA HIS A 196 -3.57 7.58 20.03
C HIS A 196 -2.58 7.73 21.19
N TYR A 197 -1.73 6.72 21.46
CA TYR A 197 -0.78 6.71 22.56
C TYR A 197 0.69 6.81 22.10
N ILE A 198 0.93 7.00 20.81
CA ILE A 198 2.24 7.27 20.20
C ILE A 198 2.33 8.75 19.83
#